data_4861d5e1b321feef08fad263937a95f8
#
_entry.id   4861d5e1b321feef08fad263937a95f8
#
_cell.length_a   1.000
_cell.length_b   1.000
_cell.length_c   1.000
_cell.angle_alpha   90.00
_cell.angle_beta   90.00
_cell.angle_gamma   90.00
#
_symmetry.space_group_name_H-M   'P 1'
#
loop_
_entity.id
_entity.type
_entity.pdbx_description
1 polymer ?
#
loop_
_entity_poly.entity_id
_entity_poly.type
_entity_poly.pdbx_seq_one_letter_code
_entity_poly.pdbx_strand_id
1 'polypeptide(L)'
;INCADNSGAQILKVIQVVGLKGRLRRQPAAGVGDLVTVTVKKGNIELRKKIMHAVIIRQKKPYRRADGTWIAFEDTAGVLVTPEGDLKGTEIKGPVAKEAAERWAKIANAASIIV
;
A
#
# COMPACT_ATOMS: atom_id res chain seq x y z
N ILE A 1 -7.13 2.65 -5.22
CA ILE A 1 -6.20 1.50 -5.29
C ILE A 1 -6.88 0.21 -4.84
N ASN A 2 -6.40 -0.91 -5.31
CA ASN A 2 -6.90 -2.22 -4.91
C ASN A 2 -6.38 -2.60 -3.52
N CYS A 3 -7.16 -3.37 -2.78
CA CYS A 3 -6.70 -3.96 -1.53
C CYS A 3 -6.25 -5.40 -1.80
N ALA A 4 -5.01 -5.71 -1.46
CA ALA A 4 -4.39 -7.00 -1.79
C ALA A 4 -4.38 -7.97 -0.61
N ASP A 5 -5.03 -7.66 0.50
CA ASP A 5 -5.09 -8.54 1.65
C ASP A 5 -6.47 -9.21 1.77
N ASN A 6 -6.60 -10.08 2.77
CA ASN A 6 -7.84 -10.80 3.06
C ASN A 6 -8.65 -10.20 4.20
N SER A 7 -8.48 -8.90 4.47
CA SER A 7 -9.18 -8.20 5.56
C SER A 7 -10.67 -7.95 5.28
N GLY A 8 -11.11 -8.13 4.04
CA GLY A 8 -12.48 -7.87 3.63
C GLY A 8 -12.66 -6.59 2.81
N ALA A 9 -11.66 -5.75 2.71
CA ALA A 9 -11.67 -4.59 1.83
C ALA A 9 -11.30 -5.00 0.40
N GLN A 10 -11.88 -4.33 -0.59
CA GLN A 10 -11.60 -4.59 -2.00
C GLN A 10 -10.95 -3.40 -2.69
N ILE A 11 -11.49 -2.20 -2.50
CA ILE A 11 -10.96 -0.97 -3.09
C ILE A 11 -10.78 0.07 -1.99
N LEU A 12 -9.62 0.72 -1.99
CA LEU A 12 -9.25 1.75 -1.03
C LEU A 12 -9.14 3.11 -1.73
N LYS A 13 -9.56 4.16 -1.03
CA LYS A 13 -9.34 5.54 -1.47
C LYS A 13 -8.29 6.18 -0.58
N VAL A 14 -7.19 6.63 -1.17
CA VAL A 14 -6.13 7.32 -0.45
C VAL A 14 -6.57 8.74 -0.12
N ILE A 15 -6.53 9.09 1.16
CA ILE A 15 -6.88 10.44 1.63
C ILE A 15 -5.61 11.25 1.84
N GLN A 16 -4.59 10.66 2.46
CA GLN A 16 -3.40 11.36 2.90
C GLN A 16 -2.21 10.43 2.92
N VAL A 17 -1.02 10.96 2.62
CA VAL A 17 0.25 10.25 2.77
C VAL A 17 0.86 10.63 4.10
N VAL A 18 1.09 9.64 4.98
CA VAL A 18 1.63 9.88 6.32
C VAL A 18 3.11 10.25 6.22
N GLY A 19 3.49 11.30 6.93
CA GLY A 19 4.88 11.74 6.98
C GLY A 19 5.36 12.54 5.77
N LEU A 20 4.51 12.75 4.76
CA LEU A 20 4.86 13.59 3.64
C LEU A 20 4.64 15.05 3.99
N LYS A 21 5.74 15.83 4.02
CA LYS A 21 5.64 17.28 4.15
C LYS A 21 5.32 17.85 2.77
N GLY A 22 4.14 18.44 2.62
CA GLY A 22 3.76 19.11 1.39
C GLY A 22 4.69 20.27 1.08
N ARG A 23 5.22 20.31 -0.15
CA ARG A 23 5.89 21.50 -0.66
C ARG A 23 4.89 22.34 -1.42
N LEU A 24 5.06 23.66 -1.40
CA LEU A 24 4.29 24.57 -2.24
C LEU A 24 4.30 24.04 -3.69
N ARG A 25 3.12 23.92 -4.32
CA ARG A 25 2.92 23.44 -5.70
C ARG A 25 3.16 21.96 -5.96
N ARG A 26 3.43 21.14 -4.93
CA ARG A 26 3.47 19.68 -5.09
C ARG A 26 2.24 19.04 -4.47
N GLN A 27 1.52 18.29 -5.28
CA GLN A 27 0.47 17.42 -4.75
C GLN A 27 1.13 16.21 -4.10
N PRO A 28 0.71 15.84 -2.88
CA PRO A 28 1.20 14.62 -2.26
C PRO A 28 0.85 13.42 -3.12
N ALA A 29 1.84 12.61 -3.43
CA ALA A 29 1.64 11.35 -4.14
C ALA A 29 2.28 10.22 -3.34
N ALA A 30 1.55 9.11 -3.21
CA ALA A 30 2.04 7.93 -2.53
C ALA A 30 2.74 7.01 -3.52
N GLY A 31 3.87 6.47 -3.13
CA GLY A 31 4.60 5.46 -3.86
C GLY A 31 4.70 4.16 -3.08
N VAL A 32 5.38 3.16 -3.66
CA VAL A 32 5.60 1.87 -3.02
C VAL A 32 6.31 2.04 -1.68
N GLY A 33 5.78 1.35 -0.66
CA GLY A 33 6.34 1.39 0.69
C GLY A 33 5.85 2.55 1.55
N ASP A 34 5.06 3.47 1.01
CA ASP A 34 4.53 4.59 1.78
C ASP A 34 3.34 4.18 2.62
N LEU A 35 3.29 4.70 3.85
CA LEU A 35 2.14 4.57 4.73
C LEU A 35 1.13 5.66 4.37
N VAL A 36 -0.10 5.26 4.09
CA VAL A 36 -1.16 6.19 3.69
C VAL A 36 -2.39 6.02 4.57
N THR A 37 -3.15 7.10 4.71
CA THR A 37 -4.47 7.06 5.33
C THR A 37 -5.50 6.83 4.24
N VAL A 38 -6.35 5.84 4.42
CA VAL A 38 -7.32 5.41 3.41
C VAL A 38 -8.72 5.24 3.99
N THR A 39 -9.72 5.33 3.11
CA THR A 39 -11.07 4.85 3.39
C THR A 39 -11.37 3.67 2.49
N VAL A 40 -12.17 2.72 2.97
CA VAL A 40 -12.61 1.59 2.18
C VAL A 40 -13.76 2.03 1.29
N LYS A 41 -13.55 2.05 -0.02
CA LYS A 41 -14.56 2.44 -1.00
C LYS A 41 -15.46 1.27 -1.36
N LYS A 42 -14.92 0.06 -1.41
CA LYS A 42 -15.64 -1.16 -1.70
C LYS A 42 -15.12 -2.29 -0.81
N GLY A 43 -16.03 -3.01 -0.18
CA GLY A 43 -15.69 -4.09 0.75
C GLY A 43 -16.76 -4.27 1.80
N ASN A 44 -16.40 -4.87 2.93
CA ASN A 44 -17.33 -5.09 4.03
C ASN A 44 -17.90 -3.78 4.57
N ILE A 45 -19.19 -3.78 4.92
CA ILE A 45 -19.90 -2.59 5.41
C ILE A 45 -19.23 -2.01 6.67
N GLU A 46 -18.76 -2.85 7.56
CA GLU A 46 -18.08 -2.42 8.78
C GLU A 46 -16.81 -1.63 8.50
N LEU A 47 -16.05 -2.06 7.49
CA LEU A 47 -14.80 -1.39 7.10
C LEU A 47 -15.05 -0.08 6.35
N ARG A 48 -16.16 0.00 5.61
CA ARG A 48 -16.47 1.19 4.80
C ARG A 48 -16.76 2.45 5.62
N LYS A 49 -17.03 2.30 6.90
CA LYS A 49 -17.32 3.41 7.80
C LYS A 49 -16.09 3.94 8.55
N LYS A 50 -14.92 3.35 8.33
CA LYS A 50 -13.73 3.67 9.10
C LYS A 50 -12.65 4.29 8.24
N ILE A 51 -11.89 5.20 8.85
CA ILE A 51 -10.62 5.68 8.29
C ILE A 51 -9.53 4.75 8.79
N MET A 52 -8.71 4.24 7.88
CA MET A 52 -7.70 3.23 8.19
C MET A 52 -6.35 3.62 7.59
N HIS A 53 -5.32 2.91 7.98
CA HIS A 53 -3.99 3.05 7.40
C HIS A 53 -3.70 1.88 6.46
N ALA A 54 -2.88 2.14 5.44
CA ALA A 54 -2.46 1.12 4.49
C ALA A 54 -1.03 1.39 4.04
N VAL A 55 -0.35 0.35 3.59
CA VAL A 55 0.96 0.47 2.94
C VAL A 55 0.80 0.06 1.49
N ILE A 56 1.33 0.87 0.57
CA ILE A 56 1.31 0.55 -0.86
C ILE A 56 2.39 -0.48 -1.14
N ILE A 57 1.98 -1.65 -1.64
CA ILE A 57 2.88 -2.78 -1.89
C ILE A 57 3.34 -2.88 -3.34
N ARG A 58 2.59 -2.32 -4.28
CA ARG A 58 2.96 -2.28 -5.70
C ARG A 58 2.26 -1.12 -6.38
N GLN A 59 2.84 -0.62 -7.46
CA GLN A 59 2.24 0.48 -8.21
C GLN A 59 2.27 0.25 -9.71
N LYS A 60 1.26 0.72 -10.41
CA LYS A 60 1.16 0.63 -11.87
C LYS A 60 2.09 1.64 -12.55
N LYS A 61 2.25 2.83 -11.98
CA LYS A 61 3.13 3.85 -12.54
C LYS A 61 4.59 3.38 -12.46
N PRO A 62 5.33 3.36 -13.58
CA PRO A 62 6.73 2.93 -13.55
C PRO A 62 7.59 3.79 -12.61
N TYR A 63 8.51 3.13 -11.92
CA TYR A 63 9.51 3.81 -11.10
C TYR A 63 10.88 3.18 -11.33
N ARG A 64 11.91 3.99 -11.11
CA ARG A 64 13.29 3.57 -11.30
C ARG A 64 13.94 3.18 -10.00
N ARG A 65 14.60 2.03 -9.99
CA ARG A 65 15.42 1.59 -8.87
C ARG A 65 16.84 2.14 -8.99
N ALA A 66 17.59 2.09 -7.86
CA ALA A 66 18.94 2.59 -7.79
C ALA A 66 19.90 1.94 -8.78
N ASP A 67 19.64 0.69 -9.16
CA ASP A 67 20.45 -0.05 -10.16
C ASP A 67 20.13 0.31 -11.63
N GLY A 68 19.20 1.24 -11.84
CA GLY A 68 18.78 1.68 -13.17
C GLY A 68 17.61 0.90 -13.77
N THR A 69 17.13 -0.14 -13.09
CA THR A 69 16.01 -0.95 -13.57
C THR A 69 14.68 -0.21 -13.36
N TRP A 70 13.82 -0.22 -14.40
CA TRP A 70 12.47 0.32 -14.30
C TRP A 70 11.50 -0.79 -13.96
N ILE A 71 10.64 -0.54 -12.99
CA ILE A 71 9.65 -1.49 -12.48
C ILE A 71 8.24 -0.91 -12.65
N ALA A 72 7.32 -1.74 -13.14
CA ALA A 72 5.90 -1.42 -13.22
C ALA A 72 5.09 -2.69 -12.95
N PHE A 73 4.01 -2.55 -12.20
CA PHE A 73 3.08 -3.65 -11.92
C PHE A 73 1.79 -3.47 -12.70
N GLU A 74 0.98 -4.52 -12.81
CA GLU A 74 -0.29 -4.45 -13.53
C GLU A 74 -1.30 -3.53 -12.86
N ASP A 75 -1.22 -3.38 -11.53
CA ASP A 75 -2.11 -2.55 -10.75
C ASP A 75 -1.38 -1.86 -9.61
N THR A 76 -2.05 -0.90 -8.99
CA THR A 76 -1.62 -0.30 -7.74
C THR A 76 -2.42 -0.91 -6.61
N ALA A 77 -1.75 -1.48 -5.63
CA ALA A 77 -2.40 -2.16 -4.52
C ALA A 77 -1.75 -1.83 -3.19
N GLY A 78 -2.55 -1.91 -2.14
CA GLY A 78 -2.10 -1.72 -0.78
C GLY A 78 -2.68 -2.78 0.15
N VAL A 79 -2.15 -2.85 1.35
CA VAL A 79 -2.65 -3.73 2.41
C VAL A 79 -2.97 -2.89 3.64
N LEU A 80 -4.05 -3.24 4.33
CA LEU A 80 -4.46 -2.53 5.54
C LEU A 80 -3.52 -2.86 6.69
N VAL A 81 -3.06 -1.84 7.39
CA VAL A 81 -2.15 -1.97 8.52
C VAL A 81 -2.61 -1.07 9.67
N THR A 82 -2.09 -1.33 10.86
CA THR A 82 -2.19 -0.40 11.98
C THR A 82 -1.15 0.72 11.81
N PRO A 83 -1.26 1.84 12.54
CA PRO A 83 -0.22 2.88 12.48
C PRO A 83 1.18 2.39 12.85
N GLU A 84 1.28 1.31 13.62
CA GLU A 84 2.54 0.69 14.02
C GLU A 84 3.12 -0.24 12.95
N GLY A 85 2.37 -0.53 11.89
CA GLY A 85 2.81 -1.40 10.80
C GLY A 85 2.36 -2.85 10.89
N ASP A 86 1.47 -3.18 11.82
CA ASP A 86 0.91 -4.52 11.93
C ASP A 86 -0.17 -4.75 10.86
N LEU A 87 -0.12 -5.91 10.21
CA LEU A 87 -1.11 -6.25 9.19
C LEU A 87 -2.46 -6.54 9.81
N LYS A 88 -3.52 -6.03 9.18
CA LYS A 88 -4.89 -6.33 9.56
C LYS A 88 -5.34 -7.68 9.02
N GLY A 89 -4.94 -8.01 7.80
CA GLY A 89 -5.18 -9.33 7.20
C GLY A 89 -4.05 -10.30 7.50
N THR A 90 -4.22 -11.55 7.09
CA THR A 90 -3.23 -12.62 7.30
C THR A 90 -2.47 -12.98 6.03
N GLU A 91 -3.00 -12.65 4.86
CA GLU A 91 -2.42 -12.99 3.57
C GLU A 91 -2.34 -11.78 2.66
N ILE A 92 -1.30 -11.74 1.82
CA ILE A 92 -1.14 -10.74 0.78
C ILE A 92 -1.27 -11.45 -0.58
N LYS A 93 -2.15 -10.95 -1.43
CA LYS A 93 -2.38 -11.50 -2.78
C LYS A 93 -1.49 -10.80 -3.80
N GLY A 94 -0.85 -11.59 -4.65
CA GLY A 94 -0.03 -11.09 -5.73
C GLY A 94 1.36 -10.62 -5.29
N PRO A 95 2.12 -10.02 -6.22
CA PRO A 95 3.49 -9.62 -5.93
C PRO A 95 3.58 -8.40 -5.04
N VAL A 96 4.63 -8.35 -4.23
CA VAL A 96 4.99 -7.22 -3.38
C VAL A 96 6.33 -6.68 -3.87
N ALA A 97 6.44 -5.36 -4.05
CA ALA A 97 7.69 -4.75 -4.42
C ALA A 97 8.67 -4.82 -3.24
N LYS A 98 9.95 -5.03 -3.53
CA LYS A 98 10.95 -5.19 -2.48
C LYS A 98 11.11 -3.96 -1.60
N GLU A 99 10.82 -2.78 -2.10
CA GLU A 99 10.88 -1.53 -1.33
C GLU A 99 9.89 -1.55 -0.17
N ALA A 100 8.68 -2.08 -0.39
CA ALA A 100 7.70 -2.25 0.67
C ALA A 100 8.13 -3.34 1.66
N ALA A 101 8.65 -4.45 1.17
CA ALA A 101 9.11 -5.54 2.02
C ALA A 101 10.31 -5.14 2.89
N GLU A 102 11.23 -4.37 2.35
CA GLU A 102 12.40 -3.90 3.11
C GLU A 102 12.02 -2.92 4.23
N ARG A 103 11.03 -2.07 3.98
CA ARG A 103 10.59 -1.06 4.94
C ARG A 103 9.68 -1.64 6.03
N TRP A 104 8.88 -2.65 5.69
CA TRP A 104 7.85 -3.20 6.57
C TRP A 104 8.07 -4.71 6.73
N ALA A 105 8.69 -5.12 7.84
CA ALA A 105 9.06 -6.51 8.08
C ALA A 105 7.86 -7.47 8.07
N LYS A 106 6.72 -7.04 8.60
CA LYS A 106 5.52 -7.88 8.63
C LYS A 106 4.93 -8.11 7.23
N ILE A 107 5.07 -7.14 6.34
CA ILE A 107 4.70 -7.30 4.94
C ILE A 107 5.63 -8.30 4.26
N ALA A 108 6.92 -8.24 4.52
CA ALA A 108 7.88 -9.20 3.98
C ALA A 108 7.55 -10.64 4.41
N ASN A 109 7.16 -10.82 5.67
CA ASN A 109 6.81 -12.13 6.20
C ASN A 109 5.51 -12.70 5.61
N ALA A 110 4.54 -11.85 5.29
CA ALA A 110 3.25 -12.27 4.74
C ALA A 110 3.26 -12.38 3.21
N ALA A 111 4.25 -11.81 2.53
CA ALA A 111 4.31 -11.80 1.08
C ALA A 111 4.66 -13.19 0.54
N SER A 112 3.92 -13.63 -0.49
CA SER A 112 4.21 -14.88 -1.20
C SER A 112 5.30 -14.68 -2.24
N ILE A 113 5.31 -13.54 -2.91
CA ILE A 113 6.26 -13.21 -3.99
C ILE A 113 6.77 -11.78 -3.74
N ILE A 114 8.09 -11.63 -3.67
CA ILE A 114 8.73 -10.32 -3.58
C ILE A 114 9.53 -10.08 -4.87
N VAL A 115 9.23 -8.98 -5.52
CA VAL A 115 9.84 -8.64 -6.81
C VAL A 115 10.74 -7.41 -6.72
#